data_51f83fb3cc71562aa32d06b7a9398c3e
#
_entry.id   51f83fb3cc71562aa32d06b7a9398c3e
#
_cell.length_a   1.000
_cell.length_b   1.000
_cell.length_c   1.000
_cell.angle_alpha   90.00
_cell.angle_beta   90.00
_cell.angle_gamma   90.00
#
_symmetry.space_group_name_H-M   'P 1'
#
loop_
_entity.id
_entity.type
_entity.pdbx_description
1 polymer ?
#
loop_
_entity_poly.entity_id
_entity_poly.type
_entity_poly.pdbx_seq_one_letter_code
_entity_poly.pdbx_strand_id
1 'polypeptide(L)'
;MHEQGSPEWLQERCGKVTASRIADLMAKTKSGWSASRANYASQLICERLTGCVAPSFTNAAMIHGTETEPEARRAYEFFVDRDVQQVGFVPHPTINMAGASPDGLVGDDGLLELKCPNSATHIETLLLGQIPDTYMKQMQFQMACTGRQWCDFASYDNRLPERMRLYVQRVKRDAALVGEIEADVTAFLKEIDETVEQLRARYEAQLEAA
;
A
#
# COMPACT_ATOMS: atom_id res chain seq x y z
N MET A 1 3.23 15.73 -9.08
CA MET A 1 3.06 14.64 -8.11
C MET A 1 2.20 15.20 -6.98
N HIS A 2 1.06 14.58 -6.67
CA HIS A 2 0.10 15.10 -5.69
C HIS A 2 0.49 14.67 -4.28
N GLU A 3 0.18 15.51 -3.29
CA GLU A 3 0.42 15.21 -1.87
C GLU A 3 -0.47 14.04 -1.43
N GLN A 4 0.09 13.11 -0.65
CA GLN A 4 -0.68 11.97 -0.12
C GLN A 4 -1.83 12.45 0.77
N GLY A 5 -3.00 11.85 0.59
CA GLY A 5 -4.23 12.26 1.26
C GLY A 5 -5.04 13.33 0.54
N SER A 6 -4.47 14.01 -0.49
CA SER A 6 -5.22 14.99 -1.28
C SER A 6 -6.28 14.31 -2.18
N PRO A 7 -7.36 15.02 -2.56
CA PRO A 7 -8.35 14.51 -3.51
C PRO A 7 -7.74 14.05 -4.83
N GLU A 8 -6.75 14.79 -5.33
CA GLU A 8 -6.04 14.50 -6.57
C GLU A 8 -5.22 13.22 -6.46
N TRP A 9 -4.55 12.99 -5.34
CA TRP A 9 -3.83 11.75 -5.07
C TRP A 9 -4.77 10.55 -4.95
N LEU A 10 -5.93 10.71 -4.32
CA LEU A 10 -6.96 9.67 -4.28
C LEU A 10 -7.46 9.34 -5.69
N GLN A 11 -7.73 10.35 -6.51
CA GLN A 11 -8.18 10.18 -7.90
C GLN A 11 -7.09 9.52 -8.77
N GLU A 12 -5.82 9.86 -8.57
CA GLU A 12 -4.69 9.23 -9.29
C GLU A 12 -4.62 7.73 -9.03
N ARG A 13 -5.08 7.26 -7.88
CA ARG A 13 -5.11 5.84 -7.45
C ARG A 13 -6.40 5.11 -7.79
N CYS A 14 -7.44 5.84 -8.22
CA CYS A 14 -8.77 5.30 -8.51
C CYS A 14 -8.70 4.15 -9.53
N GLY A 15 -9.27 3.00 -9.18
CA GLY A 15 -9.29 1.80 -10.02
C GLY A 15 -7.96 1.10 -10.21
N LYS A 16 -6.90 1.48 -9.47
CA LYS A 16 -5.56 0.91 -9.58
C LYS A 16 -5.22 0.02 -8.38
N VAL A 17 -4.44 -1.03 -8.65
CA VAL A 17 -3.82 -1.82 -7.57
C VAL A 17 -2.74 -0.99 -6.89
N THR A 18 -2.81 -0.91 -5.55
CA THR A 18 -1.86 -0.16 -4.74
C THR A 18 -1.07 -1.07 -3.80
N ALA A 19 0.17 -0.68 -3.49
CA ALA A 19 1.08 -1.47 -2.65
C ALA A 19 0.47 -1.88 -1.30
N SER A 20 -0.27 -0.98 -0.66
CA SER A 20 -0.92 -1.24 0.63
C SER A 20 -2.00 -2.33 0.60
N ARG A 21 -2.47 -2.73 -0.59
CA ARG A 21 -3.50 -3.75 -0.79
C ARG A 21 -2.97 -5.06 -1.38
N ILE A 22 -1.66 -5.19 -1.54
CA ILE A 22 -1.04 -6.42 -2.08
C ILE A 22 -1.31 -7.63 -1.18
N ALA A 23 -1.27 -7.45 0.15
CA ALA A 23 -1.60 -8.53 1.07
C ALA A 23 -3.04 -9.04 0.89
N ASP A 24 -4.02 -8.14 0.67
CA ASP A 24 -5.41 -8.52 0.39
C ASP A 24 -5.54 -9.26 -0.94
N LEU A 25 -4.88 -8.75 -1.98
CA LEU A 25 -4.87 -9.34 -3.31
C LEU A 25 -4.33 -10.77 -3.29
N MET A 26 -3.25 -11.02 -2.56
CA MET A 26 -2.58 -12.32 -2.47
C MET A 26 -3.16 -13.23 -1.38
N ALA A 27 -4.16 -12.78 -0.62
CA ALA A 27 -4.70 -13.55 0.50
C ALA A 27 -5.43 -14.80 0.03
N LYS A 28 -5.03 -15.95 0.57
CA LYS A 28 -5.60 -17.27 0.30
C LYS A 28 -6.12 -17.92 1.58
N THR A 29 -7.14 -18.74 1.44
CA THR A 29 -7.67 -19.64 2.47
C THR A 29 -7.39 -21.09 2.06
N LYS A 30 -7.72 -22.04 2.93
CA LYS A 30 -7.62 -23.47 2.59
C LYS A 30 -8.51 -23.88 1.39
N SER A 31 -9.59 -23.12 1.13
CA SER A 31 -10.57 -23.37 0.07
C SER A 31 -10.37 -22.51 -1.19
N GLY A 32 -9.35 -21.69 -1.27
CA GLY A 32 -9.08 -20.79 -2.40
C GLY A 32 -8.84 -19.33 -1.99
N TRP A 33 -9.24 -18.39 -2.83
CA TRP A 33 -9.05 -16.96 -2.55
C TRP A 33 -9.89 -16.47 -1.36
N SER A 34 -9.34 -15.53 -0.60
CA SER A 34 -10.01 -14.96 0.57
C SER A 34 -11.11 -13.96 0.21
N ALA A 35 -11.99 -13.68 1.19
CA ALA A 35 -12.99 -12.62 1.05
C ALA A 35 -12.37 -11.22 0.89
N SER A 36 -11.19 -10.96 1.48
CA SER A 36 -10.50 -9.68 1.32
C SER A 36 -10.09 -9.42 -0.13
N ARG A 37 -9.63 -10.46 -0.86
CA ARG A 37 -9.35 -10.37 -2.29
C ARG A 37 -10.61 -10.06 -3.09
N ALA A 38 -11.71 -10.77 -2.83
CA ALA A 38 -12.98 -10.55 -3.54
C ALA A 38 -13.54 -9.13 -3.28
N ASN A 39 -13.47 -8.64 -2.05
CA ASN A 39 -13.89 -7.28 -1.70
C ASN A 39 -13.02 -6.24 -2.41
N TYR A 40 -11.71 -6.47 -2.49
CA TYR A 40 -10.80 -5.56 -3.20
C TYR A 40 -11.08 -5.56 -4.71
N ALA A 41 -11.34 -6.72 -5.32
CA ALA A 41 -11.76 -6.79 -6.72
C ALA A 41 -13.04 -5.98 -6.97
N SER A 42 -14.06 -6.17 -6.13
CA SER A 42 -15.34 -5.45 -6.24
C SER A 42 -15.15 -3.93 -6.11
N GLN A 43 -14.27 -3.49 -5.20
CA GLN A 43 -13.92 -2.08 -5.06
C GLN A 43 -13.34 -1.51 -6.37
N LEU A 44 -12.31 -2.17 -6.93
CA LEU A 44 -11.66 -1.69 -8.15
C LEU A 44 -12.58 -1.74 -9.38
N ILE A 45 -13.45 -2.75 -9.48
CA ILE A 45 -14.46 -2.83 -10.53
C ILE A 45 -15.42 -1.64 -10.43
N CYS A 46 -15.93 -1.34 -9.23
CA CYS A 46 -16.78 -0.18 -9.00
C CYS A 46 -16.09 1.13 -9.37
N GLU A 47 -14.85 1.33 -8.92
CA GLU A 47 -14.06 2.53 -9.24
C GLU A 47 -13.82 2.69 -10.76
N ARG A 48 -13.59 1.59 -11.49
CA ARG A 48 -13.40 1.61 -12.96
C ARG A 48 -14.68 1.87 -13.74
N LEU A 49 -15.82 1.39 -13.23
CA LEU A 49 -17.12 1.65 -13.86
C LEU A 49 -17.62 3.08 -13.62
N THR A 50 -17.35 3.63 -12.44
CA THR A 50 -17.89 4.93 -12.03
C THR A 50 -16.91 6.10 -12.20
N GLY A 51 -15.60 5.82 -12.27
CA GLY A 51 -14.55 6.85 -12.18
C GLY A 51 -14.44 7.52 -10.82
N CYS A 52 -15.15 7.02 -9.80
CA CYS A 52 -15.21 7.59 -8.47
C CYS A 52 -14.44 6.73 -7.48
N VAL A 53 -13.65 7.38 -6.63
CA VAL A 53 -12.95 6.72 -5.52
C VAL A 53 -13.96 6.14 -4.54
N ALA A 54 -13.80 4.87 -4.16
CA ALA A 54 -14.66 4.24 -3.16
C ALA A 54 -14.53 4.95 -1.80
N PRO A 55 -15.63 5.15 -1.07
CA PRO A 55 -15.59 5.72 0.28
C PRO A 55 -14.68 4.88 1.18
N SER A 56 -13.75 5.53 1.88
CA SER A 56 -12.90 4.87 2.86
C SER A 56 -13.48 5.04 4.26
N PHE A 57 -13.50 3.96 5.03
CA PHE A 57 -13.83 4.03 6.46
C PHE A 57 -12.62 4.56 7.22
N THR A 58 -12.82 5.58 8.04
CA THR A 58 -11.79 6.15 8.91
C THR A 58 -12.17 5.90 10.37
N ASN A 59 -11.22 5.39 11.16
CA ASN A 59 -11.39 5.18 12.60
C ASN A 59 -10.35 5.96 13.41
N ALA A 60 -10.53 6.01 14.74
CA ALA A 60 -9.64 6.77 15.63
C ALA A 60 -8.17 6.32 15.53
N ALA A 61 -7.88 5.04 15.28
CA ALA A 61 -6.51 4.56 15.13
C ALA A 61 -5.86 5.07 13.82
N MET A 62 -6.65 5.14 12.74
CA MET A 62 -6.17 5.71 11.46
C MET A 62 -5.92 7.22 11.58
N ILE A 63 -6.80 7.95 12.26
CA ILE A 63 -6.62 9.39 12.53
C ILE A 63 -5.34 9.59 13.33
N HIS A 64 -5.17 8.87 14.44
CA HIS A 64 -3.96 8.92 15.25
C HIS A 64 -2.69 8.60 14.42
N GLY A 65 -2.75 7.59 13.57
CA GLY A 65 -1.65 7.24 12.65
C GLY A 65 -1.24 8.43 11.79
N THR A 66 -2.20 9.05 11.11
CA THR A 66 -1.95 10.20 10.22
C THR A 66 -1.42 11.43 11.00
N GLU A 67 -1.98 11.72 12.17
CA GLU A 67 -1.55 12.84 13.00
C GLU A 67 -0.14 12.63 13.58
N THR A 68 0.25 11.39 13.87
CA THR A 68 1.55 11.04 14.47
C THR A 68 2.66 10.90 13.42
N GLU A 69 2.32 10.63 12.17
CA GLU A 69 3.28 10.38 11.09
C GLU A 69 4.37 11.46 10.91
N PRO A 70 4.08 12.78 10.97
CA PRO A 70 5.12 13.80 10.86
C PRO A 70 6.14 13.75 12.00
N GLU A 71 5.72 13.40 13.21
CA GLU A 71 6.62 13.22 14.37
C GLU A 71 7.48 11.97 14.19
N ALA A 72 6.87 10.87 13.78
CA ALA A 72 7.55 9.62 13.52
C ALA A 72 8.62 9.75 12.41
N ARG A 73 8.31 10.51 11.34
CA ARG A 73 9.27 10.78 10.26
C ARG A 73 10.49 11.54 10.77
N ARG A 74 10.29 12.59 11.55
CA ARG A 74 11.41 13.33 12.17
C ARG A 74 12.24 12.44 13.11
N ALA A 75 11.59 11.57 13.88
CA ALA A 75 12.29 10.61 14.74
C ALA A 75 13.14 9.62 13.92
N TYR A 76 12.62 9.13 12.80
CA TYR A 76 13.35 8.28 11.88
C TYR A 76 14.53 9.03 11.23
N GLU A 77 14.33 10.25 10.69
CA GLU A 77 15.37 11.09 10.08
C GLU A 77 16.53 11.33 11.05
N PHE A 78 16.20 11.65 12.30
CA PHE A 78 17.21 11.82 13.35
C PHE A 78 17.96 10.50 13.65
N PHE A 79 17.26 9.38 13.67
CA PHE A 79 17.85 8.06 13.97
C PHE A 79 18.84 7.60 12.88
N VAL A 80 18.50 7.83 11.60
CA VAL A 80 19.32 7.38 10.47
C VAL A 80 20.30 8.45 9.95
N ASP A 81 20.21 9.68 10.48
CA ASP A 81 20.98 10.86 10.03
C ASP A 81 20.82 11.11 8.51
N ARG A 82 19.57 11.07 8.04
CA ARG A 82 19.21 11.30 6.61
C ARG A 82 17.84 11.91 6.49
N ASP A 83 17.70 12.81 5.51
CA ASP A 83 16.41 13.40 5.16
C ASP A 83 15.54 12.38 4.40
N VAL A 84 14.24 12.48 4.63
CA VAL A 84 13.20 11.69 3.92
C VAL A 84 12.47 12.60 2.95
N GLN A 85 12.59 12.31 1.66
CA GLN A 85 11.83 13.00 0.64
C GLN A 85 10.43 12.38 0.50
N GLN A 86 9.39 13.14 0.77
CA GLN A 86 8.02 12.70 0.54
C GLN A 86 7.73 12.56 -0.96
N VAL A 87 6.92 11.56 -1.31
CA VAL A 87 6.53 11.26 -2.68
C VAL A 87 5.04 10.95 -2.73
N GLY A 88 4.39 11.29 -3.84
CA GLY A 88 2.99 10.94 -4.09
C GLY A 88 2.84 9.50 -4.62
N PHE A 89 1.94 9.33 -5.59
CA PHE A 89 1.76 8.03 -6.23
C PHE A 89 2.81 7.80 -7.32
N VAL A 90 3.49 6.66 -7.25
CA VAL A 90 4.49 6.19 -8.23
C VAL A 90 3.87 5.04 -9.01
N PRO A 91 3.58 5.21 -10.31
CA PRO A 91 3.10 4.12 -11.15
C PRO A 91 4.12 2.99 -11.26
N HIS A 92 3.65 1.76 -11.41
CA HIS A 92 4.53 0.63 -11.70
C HIS A 92 5.11 0.77 -13.12
N PRO A 93 6.40 0.51 -13.35
CA PRO A 93 7.07 0.80 -14.62
C PRO A 93 6.56 -0.03 -15.80
N THR A 94 6.01 -1.22 -15.56
CA THR A 94 5.58 -2.16 -16.63
C THR A 94 4.14 -2.66 -16.47
N ILE A 95 3.53 -2.54 -15.29
CA ILE A 95 2.16 -2.98 -15.05
C ILE A 95 1.23 -1.76 -15.00
N ASN A 96 0.47 -1.56 -16.07
CA ASN A 96 -0.55 -0.53 -16.09
C ASN A 96 -1.59 -0.77 -14.99
N MET A 97 -2.21 0.28 -14.49
CA MET A 97 -3.21 0.24 -13.43
C MET A 97 -2.69 -0.34 -12.09
N ALA A 98 -1.38 -0.19 -11.83
CA ALA A 98 -0.76 -0.53 -10.55
C ALA A 98 0.26 0.54 -10.14
N GLY A 99 0.52 0.65 -8.83
CA GLY A 99 1.53 1.57 -8.31
C GLY A 99 1.62 1.60 -6.79
N ALA A 100 2.42 2.50 -6.27
CA ALA A 100 2.70 2.61 -4.85
C ALA A 100 2.77 4.07 -4.40
N SER A 101 2.51 4.32 -3.12
CA SER A 101 2.79 5.58 -2.45
C SER A 101 3.63 5.28 -1.21
N PRO A 102 4.97 5.21 -1.33
CA PRO A 102 5.85 5.06 -0.18
C PRO A 102 5.75 6.28 0.75
N ASP A 103 5.94 6.08 2.05
CA ASP A 103 5.89 7.18 3.02
C ASP A 103 7.11 8.11 2.90
N GLY A 104 8.17 7.62 2.21
CA GLY A 104 9.29 8.46 1.83
C GLY A 104 10.37 7.76 1.01
N LEU A 105 11.19 8.58 0.36
CA LEU A 105 12.41 8.18 -0.33
C LEU A 105 13.61 8.53 0.56
N VAL A 106 14.57 7.61 0.69
CA VAL A 106 15.76 7.78 1.54
C VAL A 106 17.02 7.60 0.68
N GLY A 107 17.77 8.67 0.50
CA GLY A 107 18.91 8.65 -0.43
C GLY A 107 18.50 8.22 -1.83
N ASP A 108 19.42 7.58 -2.57
CA ASP A 108 19.21 7.23 -3.99
C ASP A 108 18.46 5.89 -4.17
N ASP A 109 18.60 4.96 -3.23
CA ASP A 109 18.20 3.55 -3.39
C ASP A 109 17.29 3.00 -2.27
N GLY A 110 16.88 3.83 -1.31
CA GLY A 110 16.09 3.44 -0.16
C GLY A 110 14.69 4.01 -0.11
N LEU A 111 13.81 3.32 0.61
CA LEU A 111 12.43 3.71 0.93
C LEU A 111 12.23 3.72 2.44
N LEU A 112 11.20 4.44 2.87
CA LEU A 112 10.64 4.38 4.20
C LEU A 112 9.18 3.90 4.11
N GLU A 113 8.84 2.90 4.92
CA GLU A 113 7.46 2.52 5.26
C GLU A 113 7.25 2.76 6.75
N LEU A 114 6.38 3.71 7.08
CA LEU A 114 6.16 4.22 8.43
C LEU A 114 4.81 3.75 8.97
N LYS A 115 4.81 3.21 10.18
CA LYS A 115 3.59 2.80 10.88
C LYS A 115 3.52 3.44 12.26
N CYS A 116 2.38 4.06 12.56
CA CYS A 116 2.05 4.58 13.87
C CYS A 116 0.85 3.78 14.45
N PRO A 117 1.07 2.52 14.86
CA PRO A 117 -0.01 1.63 15.31
C PRO A 117 -0.49 2.01 16.72
N ASN A 118 -1.49 1.26 17.22
CA ASN A 118 -1.79 1.28 18.65
C ASN A 118 -0.62 0.71 19.48
N SER A 119 -0.55 1.05 20.76
CA SER A 119 0.57 0.67 21.62
C SER A 119 0.75 -0.86 21.76
N ALA A 120 -0.34 -1.63 21.74
CA ALA A 120 -0.26 -3.09 21.82
C ALA A 120 0.49 -3.67 20.62
N THR A 121 0.16 -3.22 19.40
CA THR A 121 0.83 -3.65 18.17
C THR A 121 2.29 -3.19 18.12
N HIS A 122 2.58 -1.97 18.58
CA HIS A 122 3.96 -1.48 18.64
C HIS A 122 4.81 -2.28 19.64
N ILE A 123 4.26 -2.55 20.83
CA ILE A 123 4.93 -3.39 21.85
C ILE A 123 5.20 -4.81 21.31
N GLU A 124 4.23 -5.41 20.60
CA GLU A 124 4.43 -6.70 19.96
C GLU A 124 5.58 -6.66 18.93
N THR A 125 5.65 -5.60 18.11
CA THR A 125 6.76 -5.38 17.17
C THR A 125 8.10 -5.29 17.89
N LEU A 126 8.18 -4.57 19.01
CA LEU A 126 9.39 -4.46 19.83
C LEU A 126 9.81 -5.81 20.44
N LEU A 127 8.85 -6.60 20.94
CA LEU A 127 9.10 -7.89 21.55
C LEU A 127 9.56 -8.97 20.56
N LEU A 128 8.90 -9.02 19.41
CA LEU A 128 9.18 -10.03 18.40
C LEU A 128 10.38 -9.67 17.51
N GLY A 129 10.68 -8.39 17.34
CA GLY A 129 11.70 -7.92 16.40
C GLY A 129 11.41 -8.36 14.96
N GLN A 130 10.12 -8.44 14.57
CA GLN A 130 9.69 -8.94 13.28
C GLN A 130 8.70 -7.98 12.62
N ILE A 131 8.80 -7.87 11.32
CA ILE A 131 7.86 -7.12 10.48
C ILE A 131 6.69 -8.04 10.11
N PRO A 132 5.44 -7.63 10.32
CA PRO A 132 4.29 -8.40 9.85
C PRO A 132 4.33 -8.64 8.33
N ASP A 133 3.99 -9.87 7.90
CA ASP A 133 4.03 -10.29 6.48
C ASP A 133 3.25 -9.37 5.54
N THR A 134 2.18 -8.75 6.04
CA THR A 134 1.38 -7.79 5.26
C THR A 134 2.22 -6.59 4.81
N TYR A 135 3.10 -6.07 5.67
CA TYR A 135 3.98 -4.96 5.32
C TYR A 135 5.17 -5.42 4.48
N MET A 136 5.62 -6.66 4.64
CA MET A 136 6.67 -7.21 3.80
C MET A 136 6.28 -7.16 2.31
N LYS A 137 5.09 -7.65 1.96
CA LYS A 137 4.57 -7.62 0.60
C LYS A 137 4.38 -6.19 0.07
N GLN A 138 3.88 -5.30 0.91
CA GLN A 138 3.72 -3.88 0.57
C GLN A 138 5.07 -3.25 0.19
N MET A 139 6.10 -3.40 1.03
CA MET A 139 7.44 -2.84 0.80
C MET A 139 8.10 -3.43 -0.45
N GLN A 140 7.96 -4.75 -0.69
CA GLN A 140 8.50 -5.37 -1.90
C GLN A 140 7.87 -4.79 -3.17
N PHE A 141 6.55 -4.57 -3.17
CA PHE A 141 5.89 -3.94 -4.32
C PHE A 141 6.22 -2.45 -4.46
N GLN A 142 6.43 -1.73 -3.36
CA GLN A 142 6.94 -0.35 -3.40
C GLN A 142 8.33 -0.30 -4.07
N MET A 143 9.22 -1.23 -3.72
CA MET A 143 10.54 -1.34 -4.35
C MET A 143 10.45 -1.74 -5.83
N ALA A 144 9.45 -2.53 -6.23
CA ALA A 144 9.18 -2.83 -7.64
C ALA A 144 8.75 -1.57 -8.41
N CYS A 145 7.83 -0.78 -7.86
CA CYS A 145 7.34 0.45 -8.48
C CYS A 145 8.42 1.54 -8.62
N THR A 146 9.33 1.63 -7.65
CA THR A 146 10.33 2.71 -7.57
C THR A 146 11.71 2.34 -8.10
N GLY A 147 11.97 1.04 -8.32
CA GLY A 147 13.30 0.53 -8.68
C GLY A 147 14.31 0.50 -7.52
N ARG A 148 13.88 0.89 -6.30
CA ARG A 148 14.77 1.00 -5.14
C ARG A 148 15.13 -0.36 -4.55
N GLN A 149 16.25 -0.44 -3.82
CA GLN A 149 16.87 -1.70 -3.44
C GLN A 149 16.59 -2.13 -1.99
N TRP A 150 16.14 -1.21 -1.16
CA TRP A 150 15.79 -1.48 0.22
C TRP A 150 14.67 -0.57 0.71
N CYS A 151 13.98 -1.01 1.75
CA CYS A 151 12.97 -0.25 2.45
C CYS A 151 13.19 -0.40 3.96
N ASP A 152 13.26 0.69 4.70
CA ASP A 152 13.23 0.65 6.14
C ASP A 152 11.78 0.65 6.62
N PHE A 153 11.40 -0.42 7.30
CA PHE A 153 10.17 -0.46 8.08
C PHE A 153 10.42 0.29 9.39
N ALA A 154 9.60 1.29 9.68
CA ALA A 154 9.65 2.02 10.93
C ALA A 154 8.30 1.94 11.66
N SER A 155 8.30 1.47 12.89
CA SER A 155 7.13 1.50 13.77
C SER A 155 7.35 2.51 14.87
N TYR A 156 6.39 3.42 15.10
CA TYR A 156 6.52 4.53 16.03
C TYR A 156 5.29 4.69 16.92
N ASP A 157 5.54 4.87 18.24
CA ASP A 157 4.49 5.21 19.21
C ASP A 157 5.02 6.22 20.23
N ASN A 158 4.54 7.45 20.15
CA ASN A 158 4.96 8.56 21.03
C ASN A 158 4.47 8.44 22.48
N ARG A 159 3.54 7.53 22.75
CA ARG A 159 2.99 7.26 24.10
C ARG A 159 3.94 6.44 24.96
N LEU A 160 4.93 5.78 24.35
CA LEU A 160 5.93 4.97 25.08
C LEU A 160 7.12 5.81 25.55
N PRO A 161 7.93 5.30 26.50
CA PRO A 161 9.19 5.91 26.89
C PRO A 161 10.10 6.14 25.68
N GLU A 162 10.86 7.22 25.65
CA GLU A 162 11.63 7.70 24.50
C GLU A 162 12.42 6.60 23.77
N ARG A 163 13.13 5.75 24.53
CA ARG A 163 13.95 4.65 23.99
C ARG A 163 13.16 3.50 23.37
N MET A 164 11.83 3.49 23.53
CA MET A 164 10.91 2.48 23.02
C MET A 164 9.96 3.02 21.96
N ARG A 165 10.08 4.31 21.61
CA ARG A 165 9.16 4.95 20.65
C ARG A 165 9.36 4.52 19.21
N LEU A 166 10.61 4.27 18.83
CA LEU A 166 10.95 3.97 17.45
C LEU A 166 11.60 2.59 17.33
N TYR A 167 11.06 1.77 16.43
CA TYR A 167 11.67 0.53 15.94
C TYR A 167 11.95 0.67 14.46
N VAL A 168 13.15 0.33 13.99
CA VAL A 168 13.54 0.37 12.58
C VAL A 168 14.17 -0.94 12.16
N GLN A 169 13.71 -1.49 11.03
CA GLN A 169 14.31 -2.69 10.43
C GLN A 169 14.39 -2.55 8.92
N ARG A 170 15.58 -2.73 8.37
CA ARG A 170 15.81 -2.69 6.92
C ARG A 170 15.42 -4.01 6.25
N VAL A 171 14.65 -3.89 5.17
CA VAL A 171 14.27 -4.97 4.26
C VAL A 171 14.95 -4.73 2.91
N LYS A 172 15.64 -5.73 2.41
CA LYS A 172 16.21 -5.70 1.06
C LYS A 172 15.16 -6.16 0.04
N ARG A 173 15.30 -5.67 -1.19
CA ARG A 173 14.50 -6.13 -2.31
C ARG A 173 14.78 -7.61 -2.57
N ASP A 174 13.72 -8.41 -2.61
CA ASP A 174 13.73 -9.82 -2.97
C ASP A 174 13.14 -9.98 -4.36
N ALA A 175 13.98 -10.26 -5.34
CA ALA A 175 13.58 -10.38 -6.74
C ALA A 175 12.59 -11.53 -6.98
N ALA A 176 12.66 -12.61 -6.21
CA ALA A 176 11.75 -13.73 -6.34
C ALA A 176 10.35 -13.36 -5.83
N LEU A 177 10.28 -12.78 -4.63
CA LEU A 177 9.01 -12.30 -4.07
C LEU A 177 8.39 -11.17 -4.90
N VAL A 178 9.21 -10.24 -5.43
CA VAL A 178 8.73 -9.21 -6.36
C VAL A 178 8.11 -9.86 -7.59
N GLY A 179 8.77 -10.84 -8.21
CA GLY A 179 8.23 -11.55 -9.39
C GLY A 179 6.91 -12.27 -9.10
N GLU A 180 6.76 -12.89 -7.92
CA GLU A 180 5.48 -13.51 -7.50
C GLU A 180 4.37 -12.45 -7.36
N ILE A 181 4.67 -11.32 -6.70
CA ILE A 181 3.71 -10.23 -6.53
C ILE A 181 3.28 -9.66 -7.89
N GLU A 182 4.23 -9.38 -8.78
CA GLU A 182 3.95 -8.84 -10.12
C GLU A 182 3.08 -9.79 -10.96
N ALA A 183 3.33 -11.11 -10.88
CA ALA A 183 2.51 -12.11 -11.53
C ALA A 183 1.07 -12.14 -10.99
N ASP A 184 0.90 -12.15 -9.65
CA ASP A 184 -0.42 -12.13 -9.00
C ASP A 184 -1.16 -10.82 -9.28
N VAL A 185 -0.49 -9.67 -9.31
CA VAL A 185 -1.07 -8.36 -9.67
C VAL A 185 -1.54 -8.36 -11.12
N THR A 186 -0.75 -8.88 -12.04
CA THR A 186 -1.09 -8.96 -13.46
C THR A 186 -2.32 -9.85 -13.69
N ALA A 187 -2.36 -11.03 -13.06
CA ALA A 187 -3.50 -11.94 -13.14
C ALA A 187 -4.77 -11.30 -12.54
N PHE A 188 -4.64 -10.63 -11.40
CA PHE A 188 -5.77 -9.96 -10.74
C PHE A 188 -6.33 -8.79 -11.57
N LEU A 189 -5.46 -7.99 -12.19
CA LEU A 189 -5.88 -6.90 -13.07
C LEU A 189 -6.63 -7.42 -14.30
N LYS A 190 -6.18 -8.54 -14.87
CA LYS A 190 -6.88 -9.20 -15.99
C LYS A 190 -8.30 -9.65 -15.59
N GLU A 191 -8.47 -10.28 -14.43
CA GLU A 191 -9.79 -10.68 -13.91
C GLU A 191 -10.73 -9.46 -13.76
N ILE A 192 -10.20 -8.33 -13.30
CA ILE A 192 -10.97 -7.08 -13.17
C ILE A 192 -11.37 -6.54 -14.53
N ASP A 193 -10.43 -6.47 -15.49
CA ASP A 193 -10.70 -5.98 -16.85
C ASP A 193 -11.79 -6.82 -17.53
N GLU A 194 -11.67 -8.15 -17.49
CA GLU A 194 -12.66 -9.07 -18.04
C GLU A 194 -14.06 -8.87 -17.40
N THR A 195 -14.10 -8.65 -16.08
CA THR A 195 -15.36 -8.41 -15.37
C THR A 195 -15.99 -7.08 -15.75
N VAL A 196 -15.20 -6.01 -15.85
CA VAL A 196 -15.66 -4.67 -16.27
C VAL A 196 -16.21 -4.74 -17.70
N GLU A 197 -15.51 -5.40 -18.62
CA GLU A 197 -15.95 -5.57 -20.01
C GLU A 197 -17.26 -6.37 -20.10
N GLN A 198 -17.39 -7.46 -19.34
CA GLN A 198 -18.63 -8.25 -19.29
C GLN A 198 -19.83 -7.44 -18.78
N LEU A 199 -19.62 -6.62 -17.73
CA LEU A 199 -20.68 -5.77 -17.20
C LEU A 199 -21.09 -4.70 -18.19
N ARG A 200 -20.15 -4.04 -18.84
CA ARG A 200 -20.44 -3.06 -19.91
C ARG A 200 -21.17 -3.69 -21.07
N ALA A 201 -20.65 -4.77 -21.62
CA ALA A 201 -21.28 -5.45 -22.75
C ALA A 201 -22.73 -5.88 -22.44
N ARG A 202 -23.00 -6.31 -21.20
CA ARG A 202 -24.33 -6.78 -20.79
C ARG A 202 -25.34 -5.64 -20.58
N TYR A 203 -24.91 -4.53 -20.01
CA TYR A 203 -25.84 -3.48 -19.55
C TYR A 203 -25.79 -2.21 -20.37
N GLU A 204 -24.67 -1.83 -20.99
CA GLU A 204 -24.61 -0.67 -21.88
C GLU A 204 -25.26 -0.97 -23.24
N ALA A 205 -25.09 -2.17 -23.80
CA ALA A 205 -25.76 -2.58 -25.03
C ALA A 205 -27.30 -2.66 -24.93
N GLN A 206 -27.86 -2.77 -23.72
CA GLN A 206 -29.31 -2.77 -23.50
C GLN A 206 -29.91 -1.35 -23.56
N LEU A 207 -29.11 -0.32 -23.30
CA LEU A 207 -29.54 1.09 -23.36
C LEU A 207 -29.63 1.62 -24.80
N GLU A 208 -28.84 1.06 -25.73
CA GLU A 208 -28.90 1.41 -27.16
C GLU A 208 -30.04 0.72 -27.91
N ALA A 209 -30.63 -0.31 -27.32
CA ALA A 209 -31.70 -1.10 -27.91
C ALA A 209 -33.12 -0.75 -27.38
N ALA A 210 -33.23 0.19 -26.45
CA ALA A 210 -34.48 0.67 -25.84
C ALA A 210 -34.82 2.11 -26.27
#